data_0f152394485954d33bbcc78dede256e4
#
_entry.id   0f152394485954d33bbcc78dede256e4
#
_cell.length_a   1.000
_cell.length_b   1.000
_cell.length_c   1.000
_cell.angle_alpha   90.00
_cell.angle_beta   90.00
_cell.angle_gamma   90.00
#
_symmetry.space_group_name_H-M   'P 1'
#
loop_
_entity.id
_entity.type
_entity.pdbx_description
1 polymer ?
#
loop_
_entity_poly.entity_id
_entity_poly.type
_entity_poly.pdbx_seq_one_letter_code
_entity_poly.pdbx_strand_id
1 'polypeptide(L)'
;MSFVSSVDKAVSIGTACHCTDITSLRQRFYQLSIAVEQSPVAIAITDVKGRIEHVNQRFLDVTGYAREELLGKTPAVIQSGETAPEVYRDLWQTLNAGKIWRGELLNRRKNGERYWEAEVITPVRDDLGEVVNFVAVKEDITEHRRQERELKLLATAFETGQATMITDAEMRIERANQAFTDITGYREEEVLGKTPRIFKSGRHGPEFYQRLWDSLLQSGHWQGEIWNRNKFGEVYPLWQSITAVPDDKGGVRNFVAVFHNIAERKRMEDELERQATRDHLTGAYNRRAFDATLRHAIQQAELDNEPFTLLLFDIDHFKQVNDRHGHDVGDAILKRLAERVADTLRATDILCRWGGEEFTILLPDTRLKGASVFAERLRHQIEGARLNGLAVTISTGITQYRPGDDTDSLLARADDALYRAKEAGRNRIVVDSECQPA
;
A
#
# COMPACT_ATOMS: atom_id res chain seq x y z
N MET A 1 -28.20 106.93 9.80
CA MET A 1 -28.10 105.84 8.83
C MET A 1 -26.88 104.98 9.10
N SER A 2 -26.67 104.38 10.23
CA SER A 2 -25.47 103.51 10.52
C SER A 2 -25.70 102.34 11.53
N PHE A 3 -26.95 101.96 11.77
CA PHE A 3 -27.24 100.89 12.72
C PHE A 3 -27.96 99.64 12.10
N VAL A 4 -28.39 99.79 10.81
CA VAL A 4 -29.10 98.67 10.13
C VAL A 4 -28.14 97.72 9.39
N SER A 5 -26.88 98.16 9.10
CA SER A 5 -25.89 97.39 8.34
C SER A 5 -25.13 96.30 9.15
N SER A 6 -25.19 96.36 10.49
CA SER A 6 -24.45 95.38 11.33
C SER A 6 -25.32 94.18 11.74
N VAL A 7 -26.62 94.27 11.79
CA VAL A 7 -27.53 93.19 12.15
C VAL A 7 -27.69 92.20 10.99
N ASP A 8 -27.76 92.67 9.75
CA ASP A 8 -27.87 91.82 8.55
C ASP A 8 -26.62 91.03 8.29
N LYS A 9 -25.41 91.49 8.67
CA LYS A 9 -24.16 90.72 8.54
C LYS A 9 -24.03 89.63 9.59
N ALA A 10 -24.53 89.86 10.79
CA ALA A 10 -24.53 88.89 11.86
C ALA A 10 -25.50 87.72 11.63
N VAL A 11 -26.67 87.95 11.07
CA VAL A 11 -27.70 86.99 10.71
C VAL A 11 -27.21 86.15 9.47
N SER A 12 -26.58 86.81 8.49
CA SER A 12 -26.02 86.13 7.32
C SER A 12 -24.82 85.20 7.61
N ILE A 13 -23.99 85.58 8.56
CA ILE A 13 -22.83 84.75 9.01
C ILE A 13 -23.32 83.55 9.83
N GLY A 14 -24.29 83.71 10.70
CA GLY A 14 -24.87 82.60 11.52
C GLY A 14 -25.59 81.56 10.68
N THR A 15 -26.32 81.93 9.64
CA THR A 15 -27.02 81.00 8.73
C THR A 15 -26.04 80.29 7.79
N ALA A 16 -24.98 80.96 7.32
CA ALA A 16 -23.97 80.38 6.45
C ALA A 16 -23.11 79.33 7.20
N CYS A 17 -22.78 79.59 8.48
CA CYS A 17 -22.01 78.65 9.29
C CYS A 17 -22.82 77.40 9.63
N HIS A 18 -24.10 77.46 9.92
CA HIS A 18 -24.99 76.33 10.17
C HIS A 18 -25.23 75.49 8.92
N CYS A 19 -25.34 76.11 7.75
CA CYS A 19 -25.52 75.42 6.49
C CYS A 19 -24.25 74.65 6.05
N THR A 20 -23.06 75.20 6.29
CA THR A 20 -21.79 74.52 6.00
C THR A 20 -21.55 73.29 6.91
N ASP A 21 -21.94 73.40 8.17
CA ASP A 21 -21.84 72.27 9.09
C ASP A 21 -22.79 71.10 8.76
N ILE A 22 -24.02 71.40 8.41
CA ILE A 22 -25.02 70.39 7.98
C ILE A 22 -24.61 69.75 6.66
N THR A 23 -24.03 70.49 5.74
CA THR A 23 -23.61 69.94 4.42
C THR A 23 -22.39 69.00 4.61
N SER A 24 -21.42 69.38 5.45
CA SER A 24 -20.25 68.53 5.77
C SER A 24 -20.66 67.25 6.51
N LEU A 25 -21.62 67.35 7.44
CA LEU A 25 -22.14 66.20 8.18
C LEU A 25 -22.89 65.21 7.21
N ARG A 26 -23.72 65.76 6.33
CA ARG A 26 -24.38 64.94 5.28
C ARG A 26 -23.39 64.24 4.37
N GLN A 27 -22.33 64.89 3.97
CA GLN A 27 -21.31 64.32 3.10
C GLN A 27 -20.52 63.20 3.81
N ARG A 28 -20.17 63.37 5.06
CA ARG A 28 -19.53 62.31 5.88
C ARG A 28 -20.46 61.12 6.09
N PHE A 29 -21.73 61.38 6.41
CA PHE A 29 -22.71 60.33 6.55
C PHE A 29 -22.89 59.55 5.24
N TYR A 30 -22.97 60.22 4.10
CA TYR A 30 -23.07 59.60 2.82
C TYR A 30 -21.83 58.75 2.49
N GLN A 31 -20.63 59.23 2.78
CA GLN A 31 -19.37 58.46 2.60
C GLN A 31 -19.35 57.21 3.45
N LEU A 32 -19.72 57.28 4.74
CA LEU A 32 -19.80 56.15 5.62
C LEU A 32 -20.85 55.14 5.16
N SER A 33 -22.00 55.61 4.72
CA SER A 33 -23.06 54.74 4.21
C SER A 33 -22.63 53.96 2.95
N ILE A 34 -21.93 54.61 2.02
CA ILE A 34 -21.33 53.93 0.85
C ILE A 34 -20.28 52.93 1.28
N ALA A 35 -19.41 53.25 2.24
CA ALA A 35 -18.36 52.37 2.72
C ALA A 35 -18.94 51.10 3.34
N VAL A 36 -20.03 51.17 4.08
CA VAL A 36 -20.75 50.05 4.63
C VAL A 36 -21.42 49.22 3.52
N GLU A 37 -22.13 49.90 2.60
CA GLU A 37 -22.88 49.27 1.52
C GLU A 37 -21.98 48.52 0.52
N GLN A 38 -20.79 49.06 0.23
CA GLN A 38 -19.81 48.48 -0.68
C GLN A 38 -18.74 47.62 0.02
N SER A 39 -18.90 47.36 1.31
CA SER A 39 -17.98 46.52 2.04
C SER A 39 -17.91 45.10 1.45
N PRO A 40 -16.71 44.50 1.30
CA PRO A 40 -16.56 43.14 0.79
C PRO A 40 -17.05 42.08 1.78
N VAL A 41 -17.28 42.42 3.07
CA VAL A 41 -17.83 41.57 4.07
C VAL A 41 -19.32 41.85 4.31
N ALA A 42 -20.09 40.83 4.66
CA ALA A 42 -21.51 40.99 4.97
C ALA A 42 -21.65 41.73 6.31
N ILE A 43 -22.50 42.75 6.34
CA ILE A 43 -22.79 43.57 7.52
C ILE A 43 -24.28 43.58 7.78
N ALA A 44 -24.66 43.35 9.04
CA ALA A 44 -26.01 43.50 9.54
C ALA A 44 -26.01 44.39 10.78
N ILE A 45 -26.99 45.29 10.86
CA ILE A 45 -27.24 46.13 12.04
C ILE A 45 -28.59 45.74 12.60
N THR A 46 -28.66 45.49 13.90
CA THR A 46 -29.89 45.12 14.56
C THR A 46 -30.19 46.05 15.74
N ASP A 47 -31.46 46.12 16.13
CA ASP A 47 -31.86 46.76 17.40
C ASP A 47 -31.39 45.89 18.59
N VAL A 48 -31.62 46.35 19.81
CA VAL A 48 -31.29 45.64 21.07
C VAL A 48 -32.07 44.31 21.25
N LYS A 49 -33.13 44.11 20.48
CA LYS A 49 -33.93 42.86 20.47
C LYS A 49 -33.47 41.91 19.36
N GLY A 50 -32.41 42.26 18.63
CA GLY A 50 -31.90 41.47 17.53
C GLY A 50 -32.72 41.58 16.24
N ARG A 51 -33.57 42.60 16.07
CA ARG A 51 -34.32 42.85 14.81
C ARG A 51 -33.42 43.60 13.82
N ILE A 52 -33.34 43.10 12.62
CA ILE A 52 -32.51 43.67 11.53
C ILE A 52 -33.10 45.01 11.14
N GLU A 53 -32.32 46.06 11.29
CA GLU A 53 -32.62 47.42 10.82
C GLU A 53 -31.89 47.75 9.51
N HIS A 54 -30.71 47.18 9.28
CA HIS A 54 -29.95 47.39 8.05
C HIS A 54 -29.13 46.17 7.70
N VAL A 55 -28.99 45.88 6.41
CA VAL A 55 -28.05 44.93 5.82
C VAL A 55 -27.42 45.55 4.58
N ASN A 56 -26.13 45.32 4.37
CA ASN A 56 -25.44 45.79 3.15
C ASN A 56 -25.66 44.82 1.99
N GLN A 57 -25.28 45.25 0.77
CA GLN A 57 -25.44 44.46 -0.45
C GLN A 57 -24.75 43.08 -0.34
N ARG A 58 -23.57 43.01 0.27
CA ARG A 58 -22.84 41.74 0.46
C ARG A 58 -23.61 40.72 1.31
N PHE A 59 -24.35 41.16 2.32
CA PHE A 59 -25.21 40.28 3.11
C PHE A 59 -26.32 39.69 2.22
N LEU A 60 -26.94 40.47 1.35
CA LEU A 60 -27.96 39.97 0.42
C LEU A 60 -27.39 38.95 -0.56
N ASP A 61 -26.20 39.26 -1.13
CA ASP A 61 -25.52 38.38 -2.09
C ASP A 61 -25.16 37.02 -1.46
N VAL A 62 -24.68 37.02 -0.21
CA VAL A 62 -24.28 35.80 0.51
C VAL A 62 -25.49 34.98 0.89
N THR A 63 -26.56 35.62 1.40
CA THR A 63 -27.73 34.90 1.95
C THR A 63 -28.78 34.54 0.93
N GLY A 64 -28.81 35.29 -0.18
CA GLY A 64 -29.82 35.18 -1.26
C GLY A 64 -31.22 35.71 -0.90
N TYR A 65 -31.36 36.43 0.22
CA TYR A 65 -32.60 37.05 0.63
C TYR A 65 -32.71 38.49 0.08
N ALA A 66 -33.89 38.95 -0.24
CA ALA A 66 -34.13 40.35 -0.52
C ALA A 66 -34.18 41.15 0.80
N ARG A 67 -33.82 42.45 0.71
CA ARG A 67 -33.73 43.34 1.88
C ARG A 67 -35.06 43.42 2.63
N GLU A 68 -36.16 43.50 1.90
CA GLU A 68 -37.53 43.61 2.44
C GLU A 68 -37.94 42.33 3.19
N GLU A 69 -37.34 41.20 2.88
CA GLU A 69 -37.63 39.94 3.54
C GLU A 69 -36.90 39.82 4.88
N LEU A 70 -35.88 40.63 5.12
CA LEU A 70 -35.01 40.60 6.30
C LEU A 70 -35.33 41.68 7.31
N LEU A 71 -35.68 42.86 6.86
CA LEU A 71 -35.95 44.00 7.77
C LEU A 71 -37.04 43.70 8.77
N GLY A 72 -36.81 44.05 10.03
CA GLY A 72 -37.69 43.80 11.17
C GLY A 72 -37.68 42.35 11.67
N LYS A 73 -37.09 41.41 10.98
CA LYS A 73 -36.88 40.01 11.43
C LYS A 73 -35.60 39.86 12.20
N THR A 74 -35.45 38.78 12.94
CA THR A 74 -34.18 38.42 13.56
C THR A 74 -33.31 37.59 12.62
N PRO A 75 -31.97 37.54 12.79
CA PRO A 75 -31.08 36.68 12.04
C PRO A 75 -31.41 35.19 12.09
N ALA A 76 -32.35 34.77 12.94
CA ALA A 76 -32.87 33.41 12.98
C ALA A 76 -33.38 32.93 11.61
N VAL A 77 -33.75 33.84 10.69
CA VAL A 77 -34.24 33.52 9.35
C VAL A 77 -33.16 32.79 8.52
N ILE A 78 -31.89 33.03 8.78
CA ILE A 78 -30.78 32.36 8.10
C ILE A 78 -30.20 31.16 8.88
N GLN A 79 -30.72 30.83 10.05
CA GLN A 79 -30.23 29.71 10.84
C GLN A 79 -30.47 28.37 10.14
N SER A 80 -29.45 27.51 10.12
CA SER A 80 -29.61 26.14 9.60
C SER A 80 -30.40 25.22 10.52
N GLY A 81 -30.42 25.52 11.82
CA GLY A 81 -30.94 24.66 12.87
C GLY A 81 -29.94 23.63 13.42
N GLU A 82 -28.70 23.63 12.88
CA GLU A 82 -27.65 22.64 13.23
C GLU A 82 -26.55 23.21 14.15
N THR A 83 -26.51 24.53 14.33
CA THR A 83 -25.61 25.14 15.33
C THR A 83 -26.13 24.82 16.72
N ALA A 84 -25.27 24.33 17.59
CA ALA A 84 -25.64 23.92 18.95
C ALA A 84 -26.28 25.09 19.73
N PRO A 85 -27.36 24.84 20.49
CA PRO A 85 -28.05 25.88 21.25
C PRO A 85 -27.15 26.63 22.24
N GLU A 86 -26.12 25.97 22.73
CA GLU A 86 -25.10 26.55 23.63
C GLU A 86 -24.37 27.74 23.00
N VAL A 87 -24.09 27.69 21.69
CA VAL A 87 -23.44 28.77 20.96
C VAL A 87 -24.30 30.03 20.93
N TYR A 88 -25.62 29.88 20.69
CA TYR A 88 -26.54 31.00 20.73
C TYR A 88 -26.73 31.56 22.14
N ARG A 89 -26.69 30.69 23.14
CA ARG A 89 -26.78 31.11 24.57
C ARG A 89 -25.55 31.94 24.94
N ASP A 90 -24.36 31.49 24.59
CA ASP A 90 -23.11 32.22 24.80
C ASP A 90 -23.13 33.57 24.06
N LEU A 91 -23.59 33.59 22.81
CA LEU A 91 -23.73 34.79 21.99
C LEU A 91 -24.57 35.85 22.76
N TRP A 92 -25.79 35.48 23.18
CA TRP A 92 -26.67 36.41 23.85
C TRP A 92 -26.19 36.81 25.25
N GLN A 93 -25.57 35.91 26.00
CA GLN A 93 -24.96 36.25 27.30
C GLN A 93 -23.82 37.26 27.12
N THR A 94 -22.99 37.10 26.13
CA THR A 94 -21.86 37.99 25.82
C THR A 94 -22.36 39.37 25.40
N LEU A 95 -23.33 39.46 24.49
CA LEU A 95 -23.88 40.71 23.99
C LEU A 95 -24.64 41.47 25.09
N ASN A 96 -25.44 40.79 25.91
CA ASN A 96 -26.16 41.38 27.01
C ASN A 96 -25.22 41.92 28.13
N ALA A 97 -24.02 41.31 28.23
CA ALA A 97 -22.96 41.86 29.08
C ALA A 97 -22.24 43.05 28.47
N GLY A 98 -22.66 43.53 27.28
CA GLY A 98 -22.08 44.61 26.53
C GLY A 98 -20.69 44.32 25.98
N LYS A 99 -20.36 43.05 25.78
CA LYS A 99 -19.06 42.56 25.23
C LYS A 99 -19.22 42.18 23.75
N ILE A 100 -18.06 42.18 23.04
CA ILE A 100 -17.99 41.70 21.65
C ILE A 100 -18.05 40.16 21.66
N TRP A 101 -18.93 39.61 20.85
CA TRP A 101 -18.97 38.18 20.59
C TRP A 101 -18.25 37.84 19.30
N ARG A 102 -17.56 36.67 19.29
CA ARG A 102 -16.88 36.12 18.12
C ARG A 102 -17.16 34.62 18.05
N GLY A 103 -17.55 34.13 16.89
CA GLY A 103 -17.80 32.71 16.73
C GLY A 103 -18.08 32.34 15.29
N GLU A 104 -18.30 31.05 15.07
CA GLU A 104 -18.66 30.50 13.78
C GLU A 104 -20.03 29.84 13.87
N LEU A 105 -20.85 30.12 12.88
CA LEU A 105 -22.22 29.60 12.79
C LEU A 105 -22.42 28.85 11.49
N LEU A 106 -23.13 27.76 11.54
CA LEU A 106 -23.61 27.07 10.33
C LEU A 106 -24.99 27.62 9.98
N ASN A 107 -25.06 28.39 8.92
CA ASN A 107 -26.27 29.05 8.45
C ASN A 107 -26.79 28.41 7.15
N ARG A 108 -27.96 28.86 6.68
CA ARG A 108 -28.64 28.39 5.46
C ARG A 108 -29.09 29.56 4.62
N ARG A 109 -28.69 29.56 3.35
CA ARG A 109 -29.14 30.50 2.34
C ARG A 109 -30.63 30.29 2.00
N LYS A 110 -31.24 31.25 1.33
CA LYS A 110 -32.63 31.18 0.87
C LYS A 110 -32.90 29.97 -0.05
N ASN A 111 -31.90 29.57 -0.86
CA ASN A 111 -32.00 28.40 -1.75
C ASN A 111 -31.87 27.06 -1.03
N GLY A 112 -31.67 27.07 0.32
CA GLY A 112 -31.51 25.87 1.14
C GLY A 112 -30.06 25.42 1.31
N GLU A 113 -29.09 25.99 0.62
CA GLU A 113 -27.67 25.66 0.75
C GLU A 113 -27.14 26.06 2.13
N ARG A 114 -26.35 25.18 2.75
CA ARG A 114 -25.67 25.45 4.03
C ARG A 114 -24.34 26.12 3.78
N TYR A 115 -24.01 27.11 4.62
CA TYR A 115 -22.73 27.78 4.58
C TYR A 115 -22.22 28.09 6.00
N TRP A 116 -20.90 28.06 6.15
CA TRP A 116 -20.26 28.45 7.39
C TRP A 116 -19.96 29.93 7.39
N GLU A 117 -20.29 30.60 8.47
CA GLU A 117 -20.10 32.01 8.65
C GLU A 117 -19.26 32.30 9.91
N ALA A 118 -18.12 32.97 9.74
CA ALA A 118 -17.41 33.58 10.87
C ALA A 118 -18.02 34.94 11.15
N GLU A 119 -18.42 35.16 12.39
CA GLU A 119 -19.17 36.33 12.78
C GLU A 119 -18.53 37.05 13.98
N VAL A 120 -18.47 38.39 13.89
CA VAL A 120 -18.09 39.29 14.97
C VAL A 120 -19.24 40.24 15.20
N ILE A 121 -19.84 40.20 16.41
CA ILE A 121 -20.95 41.07 16.79
C ILE A 121 -20.46 42.06 17.85
N THR A 122 -20.60 43.34 17.57
CA THR A 122 -20.16 44.42 18.42
C THR A 122 -21.35 45.26 18.89
N PRO A 123 -21.57 45.45 20.22
CA PRO A 123 -22.58 46.36 20.74
C PRO A 123 -22.18 47.82 20.48
N VAL A 124 -23.08 48.59 19.90
CA VAL A 124 -22.94 50.04 19.74
C VAL A 124 -23.66 50.75 20.87
N ARG A 125 -23.00 51.72 21.48
CA ARG A 125 -23.50 52.48 22.62
C ARG A 125 -23.79 53.92 22.26
N ASP A 126 -24.79 54.52 22.91
CA ASP A 126 -25.07 55.95 22.83
C ASP A 126 -24.13 56.77 23.72
N ASP A 127 -24.37 58.10 23.77
CA ASP A 127 -23.61 59.02 24.60
C ASP A 127 -23.80 58.81 26.12
N LEU A 128 -24.82 58.05 26.50
CA LEU A 128 -25.13 57.68 27.92
C LEU A 128 -24.51 56.34 28.28
N GLY A 129 -23.86 55.65 27.30
CA GLY A 129 -23.23 54.33 27.49
C GLY A 129 -24.18 53.14 27.38
N GLU A 130 -25.47 53.38 27.07
CA GLU A 130 -26.46 52.33 26.87
C GLU A 130 -26.30 51.69 25.47
N VAL A 131 -26.47 50.35 25.38
CA VAL A 131 -26.43 49.64 24.10
C VAL A 131 -27.69 49.97 23.30
N VAL A 132 -27.53 50.53 22.13
CA VAL A 132 -28.62 50.92 21.22
C VAL A 132 -28.77 50.00 20.03
N ASN A 133 -27.66 49.45 19.51
CA ASN A 133 -27.63 48.54 18.37
C ASN A 133 -26.55 47.47 18.52
N PHE A 134 -26.65 46.42 17.71
CA PHE A 134 -25.57 45.48 17.47
C PHE A 134 -25.15 45.56 15.99
N VAL A 135 -23.84 45.61 15.74
CA VAL A 135 -23.27 45.53 14.40
C VAL A 135 -22.59 44.18 14.27
N ALA A 136 -23.11 43.37 13.35
CA ALA A 136 -22.54 42.06 12.99
C ALA A 136 -21.75 42.16 11.70
N VAL A 137 -20.49 41.79 11.74
CA VAL A 137 -19.62 41.61 10.57
C VAL A 137 -19.45 40.12 10.34
N LYS A 138 -19.71 39.67 9.12
CA LYS A 138 -19.88 38.26 8.80
C LYS A 138 -19.07 37.91 7.54
N GLU A 139 -18.35 36.81 7.60
CA GLU A 139 -17.56 36.31 6.50
C GLU A 139 -17.96 34.86 6.18
N ASP A 140 -18.24 34.58 4.92
CA ASP A 140 -18.48 33.21 4.45
C ASP A 140 -17.14 32.47 4.36
N ILE A 141 -16.95 31.52 5.26
CA ILE A 141 -15.72 30.70 5.36
C ILE A 141 -15.93 29.29 4.81
N THR A 142 -17.01 29.03 4.07
CA THR A 142 -17.37 27.69 3.60
C THR A 142 -16.29 27.12 2.69
N GLU A 143 -15.80 27.89 1.73
CA GLU A 143 -14.75 27.45 0.81
C GLU A 143 -13.42 27.24 1.52
N HIS A 144 -13.07 28.12 2.45
CA HIS A 144 -11.84 27.99 3.25
C HIS A 144 -11.88 26.69 4.07
N ARG A 145 -12.99 26.40 4.76
CA ARG A 145 -13.17 25.15 5.52
C ARG A 145 -13.18 23.91 4.63
N ARG A 146 -13.72 24.03 3.41
CA ARG A 146 -13.70 22.94 2.44
C ARG A 146 -12.27 22.60 2.03
N GLN A 147 -11.49 23.59 1.68
CA GLN A 147 -10.09 23.43 1.28
C GLN A 147 -9.24 22.87 2.45
N GLU A 148 -9.42 23.39 3.65
CA GLU A 148 -8.74 22.86 4.84
C GLU A 148 -9.07 21.39 5.09
N ARG A 149 -10.36 21.04 4.98
CA ARG A 149 -10.81 19.65 5.17
C ARG A 149 -10.26 18.72 4.08
N GLU A 150 -10.21 19.19 2.84
CA GLU A 150 -9.65 18.43 1.72
C GLU A 150 -8.16 18.18 1.91
N LEU A 151 -7.39 19.21 2.28
CA LEU A 151 -5.96 19.09 2.60
C LEU A 151 -5.74 18.12 3.77
N LYS A 152 -6.57 18.17 4.81
CA LYS A 152 -6.48 17.25 5.94
C LYS A 152 -6.79 15.80 5.56
N LEU A 153 -7.77 15.59 4.69
CA LEU A 153 -8.08 14.26 4.15
C LEU A 153 -6.93 13.70 3.31
N LEU A 154 -6.35 14.52 2.43
CA LEU A 154 -5.19 14.13 1.61
C LEU A 154 -3.97 13.81 2.48
N ALA A 155 -3.69 14.61 3.50
CA ALA A 155 -2.62 14.35 4.46
C ALA A 155 -2.85 13.04 5.23
N THR A 156 -4.09 12.79 5.68
CA THR A 156 -4.45 11.55 6.38
C THR A 156 -4.32 10.34 5.45
N ALA A 157 -4.79 10.44 4.20
CA ALA A 157 -4.67 9.37 3.20
C ALA A 157 -3.19 9.05 2.88
N PHE A 158 -2.33 10.06 2.84
CA PHE A 158 -0.88 9.87 2.69
C PHE A 158 -0.29 9.08 3.86
N GLU A 159 -0.62 9.44 5.11
CA GLU A 159 -0.06 8.79 6.30
C GLU A 159 -0.56 7.36 6.53
N THR A 160 -1.83 7.07 6.20
CA THR A 160 -2.45 5.76 6.45
C THR A 160 -2.41 4.82 5.25
N GLY A 161 -1.90 5.29 4.11
CA GLY A 161 -1.80 4.53 2.88
C GLY A 161 -0.65 3.52 2.87
N GLN A 162 -0.38 2.98 1.69
CA GLN A 162 0.81 2.16 1.44
C GLN A 162 2.08 2.99 1.67
N ALA A 163 3.19 2.30 1.95
CA ALA A 163 4.48 2.97 2.10
C ALA A 163 4.77 3.86 0.89
N THR A 164 4.90 5.14 1.15
CA THR A 164 5.03 6.17 0.12
C THR A 164 6.21 7.07 0.42
N MET A 165 6.96 7.38 -0.62
CA MET A 165 8.09 8.30 -0.60
C MET A 165 7.95 9.26 -1.78
N ILE A 166 8.14 10.55 -1.54
CA ILE A 166 8.13 11.60 -2.54
C ILE A 166 9.54 12.20 -2.62
N THR A 167 10.04 12.37 -3.84
CA THR A 167 11.33 13.03 -4.08
C THR A 167 11.15 14.23 -4.99
N ASP A 168 12.12 15.14 -4.97
CA ASP A 168 12.26 16.19 -5.98
C ASP A 168 12.74 15.61 -7.33
N ALA A 169 12.95 16.48 -8.30
CA ALA A 169 13.45 16.13 -9.63
C ALA A 169 14.87 15.53 -9.61
N GLU A 170 15.70 15.90 -8.62
CA GLU A 170 17.05 15.39 -8.39
C GLU A 170 17.07 14.11 -7.53
N MET A 171 15.90 13.51 -7.29
CA MET A 171 15.73 12.32 -6.46
C MET A 171 16.08 12.51 -4.99
N ARG A 172 16.01 13.72 -4.45
CA ARG A 172 16.15 13.94 -3.02
C ARG A 172 14.79 13.74 -2.34
N ILE A 173 14.76 12.94 -1.30
CA ILE A 173 13.54 12.64 -0.55
C ILE A 173 13.04 13.91 0.14
N GLU A 174 11.81 14.31 -0.17
CA GLU A 174 11.10 15.44 0.42
C GLU A 174 10.08 14.99 1.47
N ARG A 175 9.44 13.85 1.27
CA ARG A 175 8.44 13.29 2.18
C ARG A 175 8.50 11.77 2.21
N ALA A 176 8.18 11.21 3.38
CA ALA A 176 7.96 9.79 3.57
C ALA A 176 6.88 9.59 4.65
N ASN A 177 5.94 8.68 4.44
CA ASN A 177 4.86 8.42 5.39
C ASN A 177 5.24 7.42 6.48
N GLN A 178 4.35 7.20 7.45
CA GLN A 178 4.59 6.24 8.53
C GLN A 178 4.79 4.82 8.02
N ALA A 179 4.00 4.37 7.02
CA ALA A 179 4.16 3.04 6.44
C ALA A 179 5.53 2.82 5.77
N PHE A 180 6.14 3.88 5.22
CA PHE A 180 7.53 3.85 4.79
C PHE A 180 8.47 3.54 5.95
N THR A 181 8.29 4.20 7.10
CA THR A 181 9.11 3.98 8.29
C THR A 181 8.98 2.54 8.79
N ASP A 182 7.77 2.00 8.81
CA ASP A 182 7.47 0.64 9.27
C ASP A 182 8.18 -0.43 8.42
N ILE A 183 8.28 -0.21 7.09
CA ILE A 183 8.94 -1.15 6.17
C ILE A 183 10.45 -0.97 6.16
N THR A 184 10.95 0.27 6.13
CA THR A 184 12.37 0.54 5.91
C THR A 184 13.19 0.64 7.20
N GLY A 185 12.52 0.90 8.34
CA GLY A 185 13.14 1.20 9.62
C GLY A 185 13.74 2.61 9.72
N TYR A 186 13.71 3.41 8.65
CA TYR A 186 14.17 4.80 8.65
C TYR A 186 13.00 5.73 8.96
N ARG A 187 13.20 6.70 9.86
CA ARG A 187 12.25 7.79 10.04
C ARG A 187 12.38 8.80 8.90
N GLU A 188 11.31 9.51 8.61
CA GLU A 188 11.30 10.57 7.59
C GLU A 188 12.48 11.53 7.75
N GLU A 189 12.71 12.04 8.96
CA GLU A 189 13.80 12.99 9.29
C GLU A 189 15.19 12.48 8.95
N GLU A 190 15.40 11.15 8.99
CA GLU A 190 16.69 10.52 8.70
C GLU A 190 16.97 10.41 7.20
N VAL A 191 15.93 10.48 6.38
CA VAL A 191 16.05 10.29 4.92
C VAL A 191 15.83 11.57 4.12
N LEU A 192 15.27 12.62 4.70
CA LEU A 192 15.08 13.91 4.04
C LEU A 192 16.36 14.41 3.39
N GLY A 193 16.28 14.88 2.15
CA GLY A 193 17.40 15.38 1.35
C GLY A 193 18.34 14.29 0.84
N LYS A 194 18.23 13.03 1.28
CA LYS A 194 19.02 11.91 0.76
C LYS A 194 18.36 11.32 -0.49
N THR A 195 19.14 10.60 -1.27
CA THR A 195 18.62 9.89 -2.44
C THR A 195 18.24 8.45 -2.08
N PRO A 196 17.27 7.80 -2.78
CA PRO A 196 16.88 6.40 -2.56
C PRO A 196 18.02 5.37 -2.74
N ARG A 197 19.20 5.80 -3.18
CA ARG A 197 20.38 4.95 -3.26
C ARG A 197 20.79 4.36 -1.91
N ILE A 198 20.40 4.96 -0.79
CA ILE A 198 20.66 4.44 0.56
C ILE A 198 19.99 3.09 0.82
N PHE A 199 18.93 2.74 0.06
CA PHE A 199 18.21 1.48 0.20
C PHE A 199 18.74 0.36 -0.70
N LYS A 200 19.76 0.61 -1.54
CA LYS A 200 20.30 -0.39 -2.45
C LYS A 200 20.79 -1.64 -1.72
N SER A 201 20.25 -2.80 -2.08
CA SER A 201 20.68 -4.09 -1.54
C SER A 201 21.97 -4.63 -2.16
N GLY A 202 22.30 -4.19 -3.38
CA GLY A 202 23.39 -4.74 -4.21
C GLY A 202 22.98 -5.95 -5.06
N ARG A 203 21.73 -6.44 -4.97
CA ARG A 203 21.24 -7.58 -5.78
C ARG A 203 20.98 -7.24 -7.24
N HIS A 204 20.68 -5.96 -7.54
CA HIS A 204 20.42 -5.52 -8.91
C HIS A 204 21.66 -4.87 -9.52
N GLY A 205 22.00 -5.31 -10.75
CA GLY A 205 23.06 -4.72 -11.54
C GLY A 205 22.68 -3.37 -12.17
N PRO A 206 23.64 -2.68 -12.80
CA PRO A 206 23.42 -1.40 -13.47
C PRO A 206 22.30 -1.42 -14.52
N GLU A 207 22.18 -2.51 -15.28
CA GLU A 207 21.17 -2.68 -16.33
C GLU A 207 19.73 -2.64 -15.82
N PHE A 208 19.50 -3.13 -14.60
CA PHE A 208 18.18 -3.06 -13.96
C PHE A 208 17.77 -1.60 -13.73
N TYR A 209 18.68 -0.80 -13.16
CA TYR A 209 18.39 0.61 -12.88
C TYR A 209 18.29 1.42 -14.17
N GLN A 210 19.05 1.07 -15.20
CA GLN A 210 18.93 1.72 -16.51
C GLN A 210 17.54 1.52 -17.10
N ARG A 211 17.02 0.28 -17.15
CA ARG A 211 15.65 -0.01 -17.62
C ARG A 211 14.58 0.71 -16.79
N LEU A 212 14.78 0.80 -15.47
CA LEU A 212 13.89 1.55 -14.59
C LEU A 212 13.83 3.03 -15.00
N TRP A 213 15.00 3.64 -15.21
CA TRP A 213 15.09 5.05 -15.62
C TRP A 213 14.56 5.29 -17.02
N ASP A 214 14.86 4.42 -17.96
CA ASP A 214 14.36 4.52 -19.34
C ASP A 214 12.81 4.48 -19.33
N SER A 215 12.21 3.61 -18.55
CA SER A 215 10.75 3.56 -18.38
C SER A 215 10.19 4.85 -17.79
N LEU A 216 10.79 5.35 -16.70
CA LEU A 216 10.34 6.60 -16.06
C LEU A 216 10.44 7.82 -16.98
N LEU A 217 11.52 7.92 -17.76
CA LEU A 217 11.74 9.03 -18.67
C LEU A 217 10.85 8.97 -19.93
N GLN A 218 10.52 7.77 -20.41
CA GLN A 218 9.69 7.58 -21.60
C GLN A 218 8.19 7.63 -21.31
N SER A 219 7.76 6.95 -20.24
CA SER A 219 6.33 6.77 -19.93
C SER A 219 5.85 7.55 -18.70
N GLY A 220 6.76 8.17 -17.95
CA GLY A 220 6.44 8.79 -16.66
C GLY A 220 6.13 7.79 -15.55
N HIS A 221 6.27 6.49 -15.82
CA HIS A 221 5.89 5.45 -14.86
C HIS A 221 6.82 4.24 -14.94
N TRP A 222 7.09 3.63 -13.78
CA TRP A 222 7.75 2.34 -13.66
C TRP A 222 7.10 1.53 -12.54
N GLN A 223 7.01 0.20 -12.74
CA GLN A 223 6.61 -0.71 -11.67
C GLN A 223 7.37 -2.03 -11.78
N GLY A 224 7.62 -2.66 -10.65
CA GLY A 224 8.33 -3.94 -10.64
C GLY A 224 8.80 -4.36 -9.27
N GLU A 225 9.41 -5.55 -9.23
CA GLU A 225 10.08 -6.05 -8.04
C GLU A 225 11.45 -5.40 -7.89
N ILE A 226 11.77 -4.97 -6.68
CA ILE A 226 13.08 -4.46 -6.31
C ILE A 226 13.51 -5.02 -4.96
N TRP A 227 14.79 -5.37 -4.85
CA TRP A 227 15.36 -5.81 -3.57
C TRP A 227 16.07 -4.64 -2.92
N ASN A 228 15.55 -4.22 -1.78
CA ASN A 228 16.12 -3.14 -0.98
C ASN A 228 16.76 -3.68 0.30
N ARG A 229 17.48 -2.81 1.00
CA ARG A 229 18.07 -3.06 2.31
C ARG A 229 17.49 -2.06 3.30
N ASN A 230 16.97 -2.54 4.43
CA ASN A 230 16.48 -1.69 5.50
C ASN A 230 17.62 -1.11 6.37
N LYS A 231 17.26 -0.27 7.32
CA LYS A 231 18.20 0.36 8.27
C LYS A 231 19.01 -0.66 9.08
N PHE A 232 18.46 -1.84 9.32
CA PHE A 232 19.07 -2.91 10.13
C PHE A 232 19.96 -3.85 9.30
N GLY A 233 20.11 -3.60 8.00
CA GLY A 233 20.92 -4.38 7.09
C GLY A 233 20.21 -5.56 6.43
N GLU A 234 18.94 -5.81 6.73
CA GLU A 234 18.16 -6.88 6.14
C GLU A 234 17.80 -6.56 4.69
N VAL A 235 17.99 -7.54 3.82
CA VAL A 235 17.64 -7.44 2.39
C VAL A 235 16.29 -8.09 2.16
N TYR A 236 15.36 -7.34 1.60
CA TYR A 236 13.97 -7.76 1.42
C TYR A 236 13.41 -7.33 0.06
N PRO A 237 12.48 -8.12 -0.50
CA PRO A 237 11.84 -7.81 -1.76
C PRO A 237 10.67 -6.86 -1.57
N LEU A 238 10.57 -5.88 -2.46
CA LEU A 238 9.45 -4.96 -2.57
C LEU A 238 8.81 -5.08 -3.95
N TRP A 239 7.50 -4.91 -4.01
CA TRP A 239 6.84 -4.45 -5.22
C TRP A 239 6.74 -2.93 -5.15
N GLN A 240 7.29 -2.24 -6.12
CA GLN A 240 7.36 -0.78 -6.14
C GLN A 240 6.78 -0.23 -7.44
N SER A 241 6.02 0.85 -7.31
CA SER A 241 5.52 1.69 -8.41
C SER A 241 6.07 3.09 -8.23
N ILE A 242 6.64 3.67 -9.28
CA ILE A 242 7.17 5.03 -9.29
C ILE A 242 6.47 5.80 -10.40
N THR A 243 5.94 6.97 -10.07
CA THR A 243 5.27 7.88 -11.02
C THR A 243 5.94 9.24 -10.99
N ALA A 244 6.28 9.76 -12.16
CA ALA A 244 6.78 11.10 -12.35
C ALA A 244 5.59 12.10 -12.38
N VAL A 245 5.64 13.12 -11.55
CA VAL A 245 4.68 14.22 -11.51
C VAL A 245 5.25 15.37 -12.35
N PRO A 246 4.57 15.79 -13.42
CA PRO A 246 5.08 16.86 -14.27
C PRO A 246 5.02 18.24 -13.59
N ASP A 247 5.92 19.12 -13.99
CA ASP A 247 5.85 20.55 -13.72
C ASP A 247 5.01 21.30 -14.78
N ASP A 248 4.77 22.58 -14.55
CA ASP A 248 4.01 23.44 -15.46
C ASP A 248 4.71 23.67 -16.84
N LYS A 249 5.97 23.25 -17.00
CA LYS A 249 6.79 23.40 -18.20
C LYS A 249 7.00 22.07 -18.94
N GLY A 250 6.38 20.98 -18.48
CA GLY A 250 6.53 19.64 -19.05
C GLY A 250 7.78 18.88 -18.60
N GLY A 251 8.52 19.41 -17.61
CA GLY A 251 9.58 18.69 -16.89
C GLY A 251 8.99 17.84 -15.77
N VAL A 252 9.85 17.14 -15.03
CA VAL A 252 9.45 16.41 -13.82
C VAL A 252 9.62 17.33 -12.60
N ARG A 253 8.58 17.49 -11.83
CA ARG A 253 8.60 18.21 -10.55
C ARG A 253 8.98 17.29 -9.42
N ASN A 254 8.30 16.14 -9.32
CA ASN A 254 8.49 15.16 -8.26
C ASN A 254 8.41 13.74 -8.81
N PHE A 255 8.98 12.80 -8.05
CA PHE A 255 8.65 11.37 -8.22
C PHE A 255 7.93 10.87 -6.96
N VAL A 256 6.84 10.15 -7.18
CA VAL A 256 6.09 9.49 -6.11
C VAL A 256 6.34 7.99 -6.22
N ALA A 257 6.95 7.41 -5.22
CA ALA A 257 7.20 5.97 -5.11
C ALA A 257 6.27 5.38 -4.05
N VAL A 258 5.45 4.41 -4.48
CA VAL A 258 4.59 3.62 -3.60
C VAL A 258 5.09 2.19 -3.61
N PHE A 259 5.20 1.55 -2.45
CA PHE A 259 5.73 0.20 -2.37
C PHE A 259 5.17 -0.60 -1.19
N HIS A 260 5.26 -1.91 -1.28
CA HIS A 260 4.91 -2.83 -0.21
C HIS A 260 5.87 -4.02 -0.17
N ASN A 261 6.06 -4.55 1.02
CA ASN A 261 6.91 -5.71 1.24
C ASN A 261 6.19 -6.98 0.74
N ILE A 262 6.85 -7.72 -0.16
CA ILE A 262 6.33 -8.97 -0.73
C ILE A 262 7.03 -10.22 -0.20
N ALA A 263 7.82 -10.10 0.89
CA ALA A 263 8.57 -11.22 1.43
C ALA A 263 7.66 -12.35 1.93
N GLU A 264 6.56 -12.02 2.59
CA GLU A 264 5.60 -13.00 3.06
C GLU A 264 4.90 -13.71 1.90
N ARG A 265 4.45 -12.95 0.89
CA ARG A 265 3.87 -13.53 -0.32
C ARG A 265 4.84 -14.51 -1.00
N LYS A 266 6.11 -14.12 -1.18
CA LYS A 266 7.11 -15.00 -1.78
C LYS A 266 7.36 -16.25 -0.94
N ARG A 267 7.43 -16.14 0.38
CA ARG A 267 7.56 -17.31 1.25
C ARG A 267 6.37 -18.26 1.12
N MET A 268 5.15 -17.72 1.00
CA MET A 268 3.95 -18.53 0.78
C MET A 268 3.97 -19.19 -0.60
N GLU A 269 4.37 -18.48 -1.64
CA GLU A 269 4.52 -19.02 -3.00
C GLU A 269 5.55 -20.16 -3.03
N ASP A 270 6.73 -19.97 -2.44
CA ASP A 270 7.78 -20.98 -2.32
C ASP A 270 7.31 -22.21 -1.50
N GLU A 271 6.58 -21.98 -0.41
CA GLU A 271 6.03 -23.06 0.40
C GLU A 271 4.94 -23.84 -0.34
N LEU A 272 4.06 -23.16 -1.07
CA LEU A 272 3.05 -23.81 -1.90
C LEU A 272 3.69 -24.62 -3.02
N GLU A 273 4.71 -24.09 -3.68
CA GLU A 273 5.48 -24.83 -4.71
C GLU A 273 6.16 -26.05 -4.09
N ARG A 274 6.76 -25.89 -2.91
CA ARG A 274 7.37 -27.00 -2.16
C ARG A 274 6.35 -28.08 -1.83
N GLN A 275 5.16 -27.72 -1.32
CA GLN A 275 4.09 -28.67 -1.01
C GLN A 275 3.51 -29.34 -2.27
N ALA A 276 3.44 -28.62 -3.36
CA ALA A 276 2.95 -29.16 -4.64
C ALA A 276 3.94 -30.15 -5.29
N THR A 277 5.25 -29.99 -5.03
CA THR A 277 6.30 -30.72 -5.77
C THR A 277 7.09 -31.70 -4.91
N ARG A 278 7.07 -31.57 -3.57
CA ARG A 278 7.90 -32.36 -2.65
C ARG A 278 7.05 -33.29 -1.77
N ASP A 279 7.64 -34.41 -1.39
CA ASP A 279 7.11 -35.30 -0.35
C ASP A 279 7.36 -34.64 1.04
N HIS A 280 6.31 -34.53 1.84
CA HIS A 280 6.34 -33.83 3.11
C HIS A 280 7.25 -34.48 4.17
N LEU A 281 7.46 -35.80 4.09
CA LEU A 281 8.27 -36.54 5.02
C LEU A 281 9.76 -36.45 4.70
N THR A 282 10.12 -36.67 3.43
CA THR A 282 11.50 -36.88 2.99
C THR A 282 12.12 -35.69 2.30
N GLY A 283 11.31 -34.72 1.82
CA GLY A 283 11.78 -33.59 1.02
C GLY A 283 12.18 -33.96 -0.42
N ALA A 284 12.17 -35.24 -0.81
CA ALA A 284 12.32 -35.69 -2.19
C ALA A 284 11.16 -35.16 -3.07
N TYR A 285 11.26 -35.24 -4.38
CA TYR A 285 10.10 -34.95 -5.22
C TYR A 285 8.95 -35.90 -4.89
N ASN A 286 7.73 -35.43 -4.96
CA ASN A 286 6.56 -36.30 -4.86
C ASN A 286 6.26 -36.95 -6.24
N ARG A 287 5.45 -38.00 -6.25
CA ARG A 287 5.09 -38.74 -7.46
C ARG A 287 4.54 -37.86 -8.57
N ARG A 288 3.66 -36.89 -8.22
CA ARG A 288 3.05 -35.99 -9.20
C ARG A 288 4.07 -35.11 -9.95
N ALA A 289 5.02 -34.53 -9.21
CA ALA A 289 6.06 -33.70 -9.80
C ALA A 289 7.03 -34.56 -10.63
N PHE A 290 7.35 -35.77 -10.15
CA PHE A 290 8.20 -36.71 -10.86
C PHE A 290 7.61 -37.17 -12.18
N ASP A 291 6.30 -37.47 -12.26
CA ASP A 291 5.61 -37.85 -13.48
C ASP A 291 5.70 -36.73 -14.56
N ALA A 292 5.63 -35.46 -14.14
CA ALA A 292 5.82 -34.33 -15.05
C ALA A 292 7.27 -34.26 -15.56
N THR A 293 8.25 -34.47 -14.68
CA THR A 293 9.66 -34.45 -15.04
C THR A 293 10.05 -35.63 -15.94
N LEU A 294 9.51 -36.82 -15.68
CA LEU A 294 9.76 -38.00 -16.51
C LEU A 294 9.21 -37.81 -17.93
N ARG A 295 8.00 -37.26 -18.07
CA ARG A 295 7.45 -36.90 -19.40
C ARG A 295 8.34 -35.90 -20.14
N HIS A 296 8.85 -34.89 -19.45
CA HIS A 296 9.77 -33.95 -20.06
C HIS A 296 11.08 -34.61 -20.49
N ALA A 297 11.64 -35.52 -19.66
CA ALA A 297 12.85 -36.27 -20.02
C ALA A 297 12.66 -37.16 -21.23
N ILE A 298 11.49 -37.81 -21.38
CA ILE A 298 11.13 -38.56 -22.57
C ILE A 298 11.12 -37.68 -23.82
N GLN A 299 10.44 -36.51 -23.75
CA GLN A 299 10.38 -35.57 -24.89
C GLN A 299 11.78 -35.03 -25.28
N GLN A 300 12.63 -34.75 -24.34
CA GLN A 300 14.01 -34.31 -24.61
C GLN A 300 14.84 -35.46 -25.24
N ALA A 301 14.71 -36.68 -24.71
CA ALA A 301 15.41 -37.82 -25.25
C ALA A 301 14.99 -38.17 -26.71
N GLU A 302 13.72 -37.95 -27.06
CA GLU A 302 13.24 -38.07 -28.43
C GLU A 302 13.83 -37.01 -29.39
N LEU A 303 14.00 -35.75 -28.88
CA LEU A 303 14.47 -34.64 -29.71
C LEU A 303 16.02 -34.69 -29.88
N ASP A 304 16.74 -34.90 -28.79
CA ASP A 304 18.19 -34.74 -28.74
C ASP A 304 18.95 -36.08 -28.83
N ASN A 305 18.20 -37.24 -28.82
CA ASN A 305 18.72 -38.61 -28.79
C ASN A 305 19.68 -38.83 -27.59
N GLU A 306 19.45 -38.11 -26.47
CA GLU A 306 20.21 -38.24 -25.25
C GLU A 306 19.64 -39.36 -24.37
N PRO A 307 20.49 -40.28 -23.89
CA PRO A 307 19.99 -41.40 -23.06
C PRO A 307 19.72 -40.90 -21.63
N PHE A 308 18.67 -41.44 -21.02
CA PHE A 308 18.51 -41.36 -19.58
C PHE A 308 18.16 -42.73 -19.00
N THR A 309 18.39 -42.89 -17.70
CA THR A 309 18.13 -44.16 -16.99
C THR A 309 17.23 -43.87 -15.80
N LEU A 310 16.27 -44.74 -15.57
CA LEU A 310 15.36 -44.75 -14.43
C LEU A 310 15.73 -45.90 -13.49
N LEU A 311 15.84 -45.57 -12.21
CA LEU A 311 15.97 -46.52 -11.10
C LEU A 311 14.70 -46.50 -10.27
N LEU A 312 14.20 -47.64 -9.91
CA LEU A 312 13.14 -47.81 -8.91
C LEU A 312 13.73 -48.69 -7.78
N PHE A 313 13.70 -48.26 -6.53
CA PHE A 313 14.23 -49.00 -5.45
C PHE A 313 13.32 -48.96 -4.20
N ASP A 314 13.44 -49.97 -3.35
CA ASP A 314 12.60 -50.19 -2.19
C ASP A 314 13.47 -50.63 -0.99
N ILE A 315 13.07 -50.28 0.22
CA ILE A 315 13.75 -50.68 1.45
C ILE A 315 13.35 -52.11 1.80
N ASP A 316 14.31 -53.01 1.78
CA ASP A 316 14.08 -54.42 2.08
C ASP A 316 13.52 -54.59 3.49
N HIS A 317 12.42 -55.36 3.60
CA HIS A 317 11.78 -55.70 4.89
C HIS A 317 11.27 -54.47 5.68
N PHE A 318 10.99 -53.35 5.08
CA PHE A 318 10.59 -52.12 5.80
C PHE A 318 9.34 -52.29 6.66
N LYS A 319 8.38 -53.09 6.23
CA LYS A 319 7.23 -53.46 7.06
C LYS A 319 7.64 -54.10 8.40
N GLN A 320 8.64 -54.98 8.40
CA GLN A 320 9.14 -55.59 9.64
C GLN A 320 9.81 -54.58 10.56
N VAL A 321 10.44 -53.55 9.99
CA VAL A 321 10.99 -52.41 10.75
C VAL A 321 9.88 -51.68 11.46
N ASN A 322 8.82 -51.33 10.74
CA ASN A 322 7.65 -50.64 11.31
C ASN A 322 6.94 -51.46 12.37
N ASP A 323 6.73 -52.77 12.11
CA ASP A 323 6.07 -53.70 13.05
C ASP A 323 6.87 -53.88 14.34
N ARG A 324 8.20 -53.82 14.27
CA ARG A 324 9.10 -54.03 15.44
C ARG A 324 9.43 -52.73 16.19
N HIS A 325 9.58 -51.63 15.49
CA HIS A 325 10.14 -50.40 16.06
C HIS A 325 9.17 -49.21 16.03
N GLY A 326 8.00 -49.39 15.43
CA GLY A 326 6.98 -48.33 15.26
C GLY A 326 7.20 -47.46 14.04
N HIS A 327 6.12 -46.80 13.61
CA HIS A 327 6.11 -45.93 12.42
C HIS A 327 7.05 -44.75 12.52
N ASP A 328 7.24 -44.16 13.73
CA ASP A 328 8.14 -43.01 13.91
C ASP A 328 9.61 -43.38 13.58
N VAL A 329 10.04 -44.63 13.90
CA VAL A 329 11.36 -45.12 13.52
C VAL A 329 11.45 -45.39 12.03
N GLY A 330 10.39 -45.90 11.41
CA GLY A 330 10.29 -46.03 9.95
C GLY A 330 10.39 -44.71 9.24
N ASP A 331 9.66 -43.71 9.69
CA ASP A 331 9.71 -42.35 9.15
C ASP A 331 11.13 -41.74 9.28
N ALA A 332 11.80 -41.93 10.40
CA ALA A 332 13.19 -41.49 10.58
C ALA A 332 14.15 -42.17 9.60
N ILE A 333 13.94 -43.47 9.32
CA ILE A 333 14.73 -44.22 8.33
C ILE A 333 14.48 -43.64 6.92
N LEU A 334 13.23 -43.41 6.54
CA LEU A 334 12.87 -42.82 5.22
C LEU A 334 13.54 -41.46 5.04
N LYS A 335 13.50 -40.58 6.04
CA LYS A 335 14.19 -39.28 6.01
C LYS A 335 15.69 -39.43 5.79
N ARG A 336 16.34 -40.28 6.62
CA ARG A 336 17.78 -40.52 6.55
C ARG A 336 18.21 -41.15 5.23
N LEU A 337 17.39 -42.07 4.70
CA LEU A 337 17.63 -42.67 3.39
C LEU A 337 17.59 -41.61 2.31
N ALA A 338 16.54 -40.79 2.26
CA ALA A 338 16.41 -39.74 1.25
C ALA A 338 17.56 -38.72 1.33
N GLU A 339 17.97 -38.28 2.53
CA GLU A 339 19.14 -37.39 2.74
C GLU A 339 20.41 -38.05 2.17
N ARG A 340 20.67 -39.29 2.51
CA ARG A 340 21.88 -40.01 2.06
C ARG A 340 21.89 -40.24 0.55
N VAL A 341 20.73 -40.56 -0.04
CA VAL A 341 20.60 -40.67 -1.52
C VAL A 341 20.87 -39.32 -2.17
N ALA A 342 20.26 -38.26 -1.67
CA ALA A 342 20.43 -36.91 -2.21
C ALA A 342 21.91 -36.45 -2.20
N ASP A 343 22.66 -36.78 -1.15
CA ASP A 343 24.09 -36.46 -1.02
C ASP A 343 24.97 -37.17 -2.09
N THR A 344 24.45 -38.19 -2.76
CA THR A 344 25.17 -38.93 -3.82
C THR A 344 24.82 -38.53 -5.22
N LEU A 345 23.73 -37.77 -5.36
CA LEU A 345 23.18 -37.32 -6.63
C LEU A 345 23.88 -36.04 -7.16
N ARG A 346 23.91 -35.91 -8.47
CA ARG A 346 24.30 -34.67 -9.15
C ARG A 346 23.16 -33.66 -9.10
N ALA A 347 23.42 -32.42 -9.39
CA ALA A 347 22.42 -31.38 -9.47
C ALA A 347 21.32 -31.64 -10.53
N THR A 348 21.65 -32.41 -11.56
CA THR A 348 20.75 -32.81 -12.65
C THR A 348 19.94 -34.08 -12.34
N ASP A 349 20.35 -34.87 -11.36
CA ASP A 349 19.68 -36.13 -10.98
C ASP A 349 18.47 -35.82 -10.09
N ILE A 350 17.42 -36.61 -10.20
CA ILE A 350 16.16 -36.34 -9.56
C ILE A 350 15.76 -37.50 -8.69
N LEU A 351 15.62 -37.27 -7.39
CA LEU A 351 15.09 -38.24 -6.41
C LEU A 351 13.62 -37.96 -6.14
N CYS A 352 12.81 -38.98 -6.21
CA CYS A 352 11.39 -38.96 -5.85
C CYS A 352 11.05 -40.06 -4.86
N ARG A 353 10.18 -39.77 -3.91
CA ARG A 353 9.49 -40.79 -3.15
C ARG A 353 8.21 -41.19 -3.91
N TRP A 354 8.21 -42.43 -4.42
CA TRP A 354 7.14 -42.94 -5.25
C TRP A 354 5.88 -43.26 -4.44
N GLY A 355 6.08 -43.81 -3.25
CA GLY A 355 5.04 -44.11 -2.27
C GLY A 355 5.55 -45.08 -1.18
N GLY A 356 5.02 -44.97 0.05
CA GLY A 356 5.46 -45.84 1.16
C GLY A 356 6.97 -45.84 1.35
N GLU A 357 7.61 -46.98 1.06
CA GLU A 357 9.04 -47.22 1.14
C GLU A 357 9.77 -47.21 -0.21
N GLU A 358 9.04 -46.91 -1.30
CA GLU A 358 9.55 -46.91 -2.67
C GLU A 358 10.05 -45.54 -3.09
N PHE A 359 11.18 -45.54 -3.77
CA PHE A 359 11.81 -44.33 -4.33
C PHE A 359 12.19 -44.54 -5.79
N THR A 360 12.15 -43.46 -6.58
CA THR A 360 12.66 -43.42 -7.94
C THR A 360 13.79 -42.43 -8.08
N ILE A 361 14.75 -42.74 -8.96
CA ILE A 361 15.81 -41.82 -9.36
C ILE A 361 15.82 -41.74 -10.88
N LEU A 362 15.73 -40.52 -11.41
CA LEU A 362 15.96 -40.22 -12.81
C LEU A 362 17.38 -39.70 -12.98
N LEU A 363 18.15 -40.35 -13.84
CA LEU A 363 19.53 -40.00 -14.18
C LEU A 363 19.60 -39.50 -15.65
N PRO A 364 19.45 -38.20 -15.90
CA PRO A 364 19.63 -37.64 -17.26
C PRO A 364 21.03 -37.89 -17.77
N ASP A 365 21.21 -37.95 -19.09
CA ASP A 365 22.48 -38.15 -19.79
C ASP A 365 23.32 -39.30 -19.19
N THR A 366 22.63 -40.37 -18.80
CA THR A 366 23.28 -41.53 -18.14
C THR A 366 22.80 -42.84 -18.78
N ARG A 367 23.74 -43.59 -19.35
CA ARG A 367 23.47 -44.91 -19.93
C ARG A 367 23.45 -45.98 -18.86
N LEU A 368 22.86 -47.12 -19.17
CA LEU A 368 22.66 -48.26 -18.30
C LEU A 368 23.90 -48.68 -17.50
N LYS A 369 25.08 -48.74 -18.16
CA LYS A 369 26.33 -49.09 -17.49
C LYS A 369 26.72 -48.11 -16.38
N GLY A 370 26.59 -46.81 -16.62
CA GLY A 370 26.85 -45.75 -15.63
C GLY A 370 25.85 -45.80 -14.46
N ALA A 371 24.57 -46.00 -14.79
CA ALA A 371 23.48 -46.13 -13.81
C ALA A 371 23.65 -47.38 -12.92
N SER A 372 24.09 -48.52 -13.48
CA SER A 372 24.37 -49.72 -12.73
C SER A 372 25.52 -49.54 -11.73
N VAL A 373 26.61 -48.88 -12.13
CA VAL A 373 27.73 -48.53 -11.24
C VAL A 373 27.27 -47.60 -10.12
N PHE A 374 26.46 -46.62 -10.45
CA PHE A 374 25.87 -45.70 -9.44
C PHE A 374 24.97 -46.47 -8.47
N ALA A 375 24.07 -47.29 -8.97
CA ALA A 375 23.11 -48.06 -8.15
C ALA A 375 23.83 -49.05 -7.21
N GLU A 376 24.89 -49.73 -7.67
CA GLU A 376 25.65 -50.66 -6.81
C GLU A 376 26.43 -49.90 -5.73
N ARG A 377 27.01 -48.76 -6.06
CA ARG A 377 27.63 -47.88 -5.06
C ARG A 377 26.62 -47.42 -4.03
N LEU A 378 25.43 -47.00 -4.44
CA LEU A 378 24.34 -46.56 -3.57
C LEU A 378 23.91 -47.70 -2.65
N ARG A 379 23.69 -48.92 -3.18
CA ARG A 379 23.34 -50.11 -2.45
C ARG A 379 24.37 -50.39 -1.34
N HIS A 380 25.66 -50.41 -1.67
CA HIS A 380 26.74 -50.61 -0.68
C HIS A 380 26.80 -49.52 0.38
N GLN A 381 26.55 -48.28 0.02
CA GLN A 381 26.50 -47.16 0.96
C GLN A 381 25.34 -47.32 1.96
N ILE A 382 24.18 -47.79 1.50
CA ILE A 382 23.03 -48.04 2.39
C ILE A 382 23.27 -49.26 3.25
N GLU A 383 23.73 -50.37 2.70
CA GLU A 383 24.08 -51.59 3.41
C GLU A 383 25.08 -51.34 4.54
N GLY A 384 26.12 -50.55 4.27
CA GLY A 384 27.14 -50.16 5.25
C GLY A 384 26.73 -49.10 6.27
N ALA A 385 25.55 -48.44 6.05
CA ALA A 385 25.07 -47.39 6.92
C ALA A 385 24.14 -47.94 8.00
N ARG A 386 24.11 -47.23 9.15
CA ARG A 386 23.07 -47.43 10.16
C ARG A 386 22.10 -46.23 10.09
N LEU A 387 20.96 -46.46 9.45
CA LEU A 387 19.91 -45.46 9.37
C LEU A 387 19.10 -45.48 10.65
N ASN A 388 19.12 -44.41 11.41
CA ASN A 388 18.52 -44.32 12.74
C ASN A 388 18.98 -45.49 13.68
N GLY A 389 20.26 -45.93 13.57
CA GLY A 389 20.82 -47.03 14.36
C GLY A 389 20.54 -48.45 13.85
N LEU A 390 19.69 -48.61 12.82
CA LEU A 390 19.30 -49.88 12.23
C LEU A 390 20.01 -50.10 10.89
N ALA A 391 20.41 -51.36 10.65
CA ALA A 391 20.91 -51.79 9.35
C ALA A 391 19.73 -52.13 8.45
N VAL A 392 19.70 -51.47 7.27
CA VAL A 392 18.70 -51.76 6.24
C VAL A 392 19.43 -51.95 4.89
N THR A 393 18.78 -52.65 3.98
CA THR A 393 19.26 -52.81 2.60
C THR A 393 18.21 -52.33 1.63
N ILE A 394 18.59 -52.15 0.37
CA ILE A 394 17.68 -51.78 -0.71
C ILE A 394 17.80 -52.77 -1.87
N SER A 395 16.67 -53.05 -2.52
CA SER A 395 16.61 -53.72 -3.80
C SER A 395 16.31 -52.67 -4.90
N THR A 396 16.94 -52.78 -6.06
CA THR A 396 16.83 -51.77 -7.11
C THR A 396 16.58 -52.41 -8.47
N GLY A 397 15.55 -51.96 -9.19
CA GLY A 397 15.32 -52.22 -10.60
C GLY A 397 15.83 -51.04 -11.46
N ILE A 398 16.50 -51.34 -12.56
CA ILE A 398 17.12 -50.34 -13.43
C ILE A 398 16.64 -50.54 -14.86
N THR A 399 16.18 -49.48 -15.51
CA THR A 399 15.82 -49.49 -16.91
C THR A 399 16.31 -48.22 -17.61
N GLN A 400 16.78 -48.38 -18.87
CA GLN A 400 17.17 -47.24 -19.70
C GLN A 400 16.02 -46.93 -20.69
N TYR A 401 15.82 -45.64 -20.96
CA TYR A 401 14.90 -45.16 -21.99
C TYR A 401 15.25 -45.77 -23.35
N ARG A 402 14.22 -46.19 -24.12
CA ARG A 402 14.27 -46.64 -25.49
C ARG A 402 13.34 -45.79 -26.34
N PRO A 403 13.70 -45.51 -27.60
CA PRO A 403 12.77 -44.83 -28.51
C PRO A 403 11.41 -45.51 -28.57
N GLY A 404 10.33 -44.75 -28.33
CA GLY A 404 8.96 -45.22 -28.27
C GLY A 404 8.46 -45.59 -26.88
N ASP A 405 9.29 -45.49 -25.84
CA ASP A 405 8.81 -45.63 -24.46
C ASP A 405 7.93 -44.45 -24.05
N ASP A 406 6.88 -44.77 -23.32
CA ASP A 406 6.13 -43.80 -22.53
C ASP A 406 6.44 -43.97 -21.01
N THR A 407 5.82 -43.11 -20.21
CA THR A 407 5.99 -43.16 -18.74
C THR A 407 5.63 -44.51 -18.15
N ASP A 408 4.53 -45.11 -18.62
CA ASP A 408 3.99 -46.35 -18.08
C ASP A 408 4.87 -47.54 -18.43
N SER A 409 5.36 -47.65 -19.66
CA SER A 409 6.26 -48.72 -20.12
C SER A 409 7.60 -48.68 -19.39
N LEU A 410 8.19 -47.47 -19.17
CA LEU A 410 9.42 -47.29 -18.40
C LEU A 410 9.26 -47.73 -16.94
N LEU A 411 8.20 -47.27 -16.28
CA LEU A 411 7.92 -47.64 -14.89
C LEU A 411 7.66 -49.13 -14.73
N ALA A 412 6.86 -49.75 -15.66
CA ALA A 412 6.58 -51.15 -15.62
C ALA A 412 7.87 -52.02 -15.74
N ARG A 413 8.80 -51.62 -16.62
CA ARG A 413 10.10 -52.33 -16.76
C ARG A 413 11.00 -52.19 -15.55
N ALA A 414 11.00 -51.00 -14.93
CA ALA A 414 11.74 -50.76 -13.68
C ALA A 414 11.17 -51.54 -12.52
N ASP A 415 9.83 -51.65 -12.41
CA ASP A 415 9.12 -52.42 -11.37
C ASP A 415 9.37 -53.92 -11.54
N ASP A 416 9.26 -54.48 -12.78
CA ASP A 416 9.59 -55.90 -13.03
C ASP A 416 11.05 -56.22 -12.65
N ALA A 417 11.99 -55.31 -12.95
CA ALA A 417 13.36 -55.49 -12.55
C ALA A 417 13.53 -55.43 -11.00
N LEU A 418 12.83 -54.54 -10.34
CA LEU A 418 12.80 -54.48 -8.86
C LEU A 418 12.21 -55.73 -8.22
N TYR A 419 11.08 -56.21 -8.81
CA TYR A 419 10.45 -57.43 -8.37
C TYR A 419 11.43 -58.66 -8.43
N ARG A 420 12.14 -58.79 -9.56
CA ARG A 420 13.20 -59.81 -9.71
C ARG A 420 14.33 -59.63 -8.73
N ALA A 421 14.73 -58.42 -8.36
CA ALA A 421 15.72 -58.18 -7.35
C ALA A 421 15.24 -58.70 -6.00
N LYS A 422 14.01 -58.47 -5.61
CA LYS A 422 13.38 -58.96 -4.37
C LYS A 422 13.27 -60.46 -4.34
N GLU A 423 12.85 -61.12 -5.44
CA GLU A 423 12.75 -62.59 -5.53
C GLU A 423 14.12 -63.28 -5.49
N ALA A 424 15.12 -62.69 -6.12
CA ALA A 424 16.47 -63.26 -6.14
C ALA A 424 17.20 -63.17 -4.79
N GLY A 425 16.56 -62.69 -3.71
CA GLY A 425 17.10 -62.69 -2.35
C GLY A 425 17.43 -61.27 -1.81
N ARG A 426 16.90 -60.23 -2.46
CA ARG A 426 17.05 -58.82 -2.00
C ARG A 426 18.48 -58.27 -1.98
N ASN A 427 18.67 -57.05 -1.48
CA ASN A 427 19.97 -56.40 -1.35
C ASN A 427 20.80 -56.48 -2.61
N ARG A 428 20.19 -56.11 -3.77
CA ARG A 428 20.83 -56.18 -5.08
C ARG A 428 20.21 -55.25 -6.09
N ILE A 429 20.94 -55.04 -7.15
CA ILE A 429 20.41 -54.40 -8.36
C ILE A 429 20.04 -55.47 -9.41
N VAL A 430 18.99 -55.23 -10.18
CA VAL A 430 18.63 -55.98 -11.37
C VAL A 430 18.38 -55.01 -12.48
N VAL A 431 18.97 -55.29 -13.63
CA VAL A 431 18.74 -54.54 -14.88
C VAL A 431 17.61 -55.21 -15.65
N ASP A 432 16.79 -54.41 -16.32
CA ASP A 432 15.79 -54.86 -17.24
C ASP A 432 16.39 -55.81 -18.31
N SER A 433 15.80 -57.01 -18.45
CA SER A 433 16.38 -58.12 -19.20
C SER A 433 16.53 -57.88 -20.71
N GLU A 434 15.77 -56.93 -21.27
CA GLU A 434 15.89 -56.58 -22.70
C GLU A 434 17.00 -55.55 -22.98
N CYS A 435 17.68 -55.06 -21.96
CA CYS A 435 18.82 -54.12 -22.06
C CYS A 435 20.19 -54.81 -21.93
N GLN A 436 20.28 -56.17 -21.82
CA GLN A 436 21.58 -56.81 -21.82
C GLN A 436 22.20 -56.71 -23.23
N PRO A 437 23.38 -56.08 -23.40
CA PRO A 437 24.07 -56.21 -24.67
C PRO A 437 24.42 -57.65 -24.95
N ALA A 438 24.13 -58.14 -26.16
CA ALA A 438 24.55 -59.45 -26.67
C ALA A 438 26.07 -59.63 -26.60
#